data_d6c930dcc3c6f17724bd5b669a16a6e8
#
_entry.id   d6c930dcc3c6f17724bd5b669a16a6e8
#
_cell.length_a   1.000
_cell.length_b   1.000
_cell.length_c   1.000
_cell.angle_alpha   90.00
_cell.angle_beta   90.00
_cell.angle_gamma   90.00
#
_symmetry.space_group_name_H-M   'P 1'
#
loop_
_entity.id
_entity.type
_entity.pdbx_description
1 polymer ?
#
loop_
_entity_poly.entity_id
_entity_poly.type
_entity_poly.pdbx_seq_one_letter_code
_entity_poly.pdbx_strand_id
1 'polypeptide(L)'
;MLQDFEWYLPCDKSHWQRVAIQAKALRKMGIDCVWLPPAYKGAHGVEDTGYAVYDLYDLGEFNQKGSVATKYGTRKEYLKAIKALQNEGIEVLADIVLGHRMGADEKERIFAYCNDAYNRNNEVTNDKQKITVWTKFTFPGRNGKYSDFKWDWTHFHGTDYDAKNDENGIYRFIGKEWDSDVDNEFGNYDYLMGVDLDMSDDEVVSELKRWGEWYYETTGVDGFRIDAVKHIDFSFFKNWLTHLRTTFNKKFFAVGEYWNSELPILVNYVEKTEGVLSIFDVPLHFNMHHASTSFGYYDMRNILKNTVLSYRPDLAVTFVDNHDTQPGQALESYVLDWFKPHAYSLILLRDLGYPCVFYGDLYGIPHDNIPKLSCLETLMLIRKNYAYGKLHDYFDDPKIVGFTREGIDEIEESGLAVLMTVEKGGSKKMYIGKHFSGLFFKCVVGSIDNEVKIDENGYGMFNVEDGKTSVYILKEGQPVGVRNYEYNDENEVSAFEDALLREVDKNECDE
;
A
#
# COMPACT_ATOMS: atom_id res chain seq x y z
N MET A 1 7.74 0.11 -5.72
CA MET A 1 6.66 -0.87 -5.45
C MET A 1 5.37 -0.41 -6.10
N LEU A 2 4.49 -1.34 -6.49
CA LEU A 2 3.12 -1.09 -6.92
C LEU A 2 2.15 -1.79 -5.97
N GLN A 3 1.17 -1.08 -5.41
CA GLN A 3 -0.04 -1.68 -4.87
C GLN A 3 -0.94 -2.04 -6.07
N ASP A 4 -1.07 -3.34 -6.37
CA ASP A 4 -1.71 -3.80 -7.60
C ASP A 4 -3.22 -4.12 -7.42
N PHE A 5 -3.91 -3.26 -6.69
CA PHE A 5 -5.36 -3.30 -6.53
C PHE A 5 -5.91 -1.96 -6.02
N GLU A 6 -7.21 -1.78 -6.20
CA GLU A 6 -8.03 -0.74 -5.60
C GLU A 6 -9.31 -1.37 -5.01
N TRP A 7 -10.07 -0.63 -4.19
CA TRP A 7 -11.16 -1.20 -3.40
C TRP A 7 -12.30 -1.80 -4.25
N TYR A 8 -12.66 -1.11 -5.34
CA TYR A 8 -13.81 -1.47 -6.19
C TYR A 8 -13.47 -2.39 -7.36
N LEU A 9 -12.31 -3.05 -7.33
CA LEU A 9 -12.01 -4.09 -8.34
C LEU A 9 -13.20 -5.05 -8.49
N PRO A 10 -13.54 -5.46 -9.72
CA PRO A 10 -14.68 -6.33 -9.97
C PRO A 10 -14.55 -7.70 -9.28
N CYS A 11 -15.71 -8.28 -8.88
CA CYS A 11 -15.80 -9.60 -8.28
C CYS A 11 -15.82 -10.71 -9.35
N ASP A 12 -15.01 -10.56 -10.40
CA ASP A 12 -14.98 -11.40 -11.60
C ASP A 12 -14.04 -12.61 -11.50
N LYS A 13 -13.33 -12.74 -10.36
CA LYS A 13 -12.37 -13.83 -10.08
C LYS A 13 -11.17 -13.88 -11.04
N SER A 14 -10.87 -12.80 -11.75
CA SER A 14 -9.85 -12.79 -12.81
C SER A 14 -8.63 -11.92 -12.50
N HIS A 15 -8.58 -11.28 -11.33
CA HIS A 15 -7.47 -10.37 -10.99
C HIS A 15 -6.11 -11.06 -11.04
N TRP A 16 -5.97 -12.28 -10.51
CA TRP A 16 -4.72 -13.04 -10.57
C TRP A 16 -4.25 -13.33 -12.00
N GLN A 17 -5.20 -13.51 -12.93
CA GLN A 17 -4.88 -13.68 -14.35
C GLN A 17 -4.36 -12.38 -14.95
N ARG A 18 -5.00 -11.22 -14.63
CA ARG A 18 -4.52 -9.89 -15.05
C ARG A 18 -3.11 -9.62 -14.55
N VAL A 19 -2.84 -9.84 -13.27
CA VAL A 19 -1.50 -9.71 -12.67
C VAL A 19 -0.46 -10.53 -13.43
N ALA A 20 -0.76 -11.81 -13.71
CA ALA A 20 0.16 -12.69 -14.43
C ALA A 20 0.49 -12.19 -15.85
N ILE A 21 -0.49 -11.62 -16.54
CA ILE A 21 -0.33 -11.10 -17.92
C ILE A 21 0.49 -9.79 -17.88
N GLN A 22 0.26 -8.94 -16.89
CA GLN A 22 0.90 -7.61 -16.79
C GLN A 22 2.36 -7.66 -16.31
N ALA A 23 2.84 -8.77 -15.75
CA ALA A 23 4.15 -8.87 -15.10
C ALA A 23 5.30 -8.27 -15.95
N LYS A 24 5.37 -8.62 -17.24
CA LYS A 24 6.39 -8.10 -18.15
C LYS A 24 6.29 -6.59 -18.38
N ALA A 25 5.08 -6.05 -18.51
CA ALA A 25 4.85 -4.61 -18.67
C ALA A 25 5.24 -3.85 -17.41
N LEU A 26 4.87 -4.35 -16.22
CA LEU A 26 5.24 -3.79 -14.94
C LEU A 26 6.77 -3.69 -14.78
N ARG A 27 7.50 -4.76 -15.13
CA ARG A 27 8.98 -4.72 -15.10
C ARG A 27 9.57 -3.69 -16.07
N LYS A 28 8.98 -3.55 -17.24
CA LYS A 28 9.41 -2.51 -18.20
C LYS A 28 9.21 -1.10 -17.66
N MET A 29 8.12 -0.83 -16.98
CA MET A 29 7.84 0.46 -16.32
C MET A 29 8.75 0.74 -15.10
N GLY A 30 9.55 -0.23 -14.65
CA GLY A 30 10.47 -0.05 -13.52
C GLY A 30 9.91 -0.51 -12.18
N ILE A 31 8.81 -1.27 -12.18
CA ILE A 31 8.32 -1.93 -10.97
C ILE A 31 9.25 -3.09 -10.62
N ASP A 32 9.72 -3.09 -9.40
CA ASP A 32 10.62 -4.10 -8.82
C ASP A 32 9.93 -4.93 -7.72
N CYS A 33 8.79 -4.46 -7.21
CA CYS A 33 8.02 -5.13 -6.18
C CYS A 33 6.52 -4.84 -6.38
N VAL A 34 5.68 -5.84 -6.15
CA VAL A 34 4.21 -5.74 -6.22
C VAL A 34 3.61 -6.19 -4.89
N TRP A 35 2.75 -5.35 -4.31
CA TRP A 35 1.91 -5.66 -3.19
C TRP A 35 0.55 -6.13 -3.72
N LEU A 36 0.24 -7.43 -3.52
CA LEU A 36 -1.01 -8.07 -3.89
C LEU A 36 -2.03 -8.00 -2.74
N PRO A 37 -3.34 -7.89 -3.04
CA PRO A 37 -4.39 -7.87 -2.02
C PRO A 37 -4.46 -9.18 -1.23
N PRO A 38 -5.18 -9.21 -0.07
CA PRO A 38 -5.32 -10.42 0.74
C PRO A 38 -5.90 -11.57 -0.10
N ALA A 39 -5.17 -12.70 -0.15
CA ALA A 39 -5.49 -13.80 -1.07
C ALA A 39 -6.39 -14.90 -0.45
N TYR A 40 -6.62 -14.84 0.86
CA TYR A 40 -7.40 -15.85 1.57
C TYR A 40 -8.89 -15.53 1.61
N LYS A 41 -9.70 -16.54 2.02
CA LYS A 41 -11.16 -16.46 2.04
C LYS A 41 -11.66 -15.46 3.08
N GLY A 42 -12.40 -14.46 2.62
CA GLY A 42 -13.14 -13.52 3.45
C GLY A 42 -14.54 -14.01 3.80
N ALA A 43 -15.18 -13.33 4.76
CA ALA A 43 -16.50 -13.66 5.28
C ALA A 43 -17.63 -13.61 4.24
N HIS A 44 -17.47 -12.77 3.19
CA HIS A 44 -18.47 -12.57 2.13
C HIS A 44 -18.13 -13.29 0.81
N GLY A 45 -17.20 -14.26 0.86
CA GLY A 45 -16.84 -15.07 -0.31
C GLY A 45 -16.23 -14.23 -1.44
N VAL A 46 -16.82 -14.26 -2.63
CA VAL A 46 -16.32 -13.52 -3.81
C VAL A 46 -16.52 -12.01 -3.74
N GLU A 47 -17.40 -11.54 -2.88
CA GLU A 47 -17.63 -10.09 -2.69
C GLU A 47 -16.60 -9.48 -1.74
N ASP A 48 -15.84 -10.30 -0.99
CA ASP A 48 -14.93 -9.85 0.04
C ASP A 48 -13.59 -9.39 -0.54
N THR A 49 -13.14 -8.19 -0.18
CA THR A 49 -11.81 -7.68 -0.52
C THR A 49 -10.68 -8.40 0.20
N GLY A 50 -11.02 -9.27 1.17
CA GLY A 50 -10.08 -10.08 1.95
C GLY A 50 -9.79 -9.54 3.35
N TYR A 51 -10.25 -8.32 3.67
CA TYR A 51 -10.06 -7.73 5.01
C TYR A 51 -11.06 -8.23 6.05
N ALA A 52 -12.23 -8.79 5.66
CA ALA A 52 -13.11 -9.49 6.57
C ALA A 52 -12.69 -10.97 6.69
N VAL A 53 -11.59 -11.24 7.35
CA VAL A 53 -10.86 -12.51 7.35
C VAL A 53 -11.69 -13.68 7.93
N TYR A 54 -11.96 -14.69 7.11
CA TYR A 54 -12.59 -15.93 7.56
C TYR A 54 -11.58 -17.07 7.74
N ASP A 55 -10.94 -17.54 6.67
CA ASP A 55 -10.01 -18.68 6.71
C ASP A 55 -8.68 -18.36 6.01
N LEU A 56 -7.64 -18.16 6.80
CA LEU A 56 -6.29 -17.85 6.31
C LEU A 56 -5.67 -18.96 5.45
N TYR A 57 -6.11 -20.22 5.62
CA TYR A 57 -5.60 -21.36 4.86
C TYR A 57 -6.36 -21.63 3.56
N ASP A 58 -7.43 -20.89 3.28
CA ASP A 58 -8.19 -21.01 2.04
C ASP A 58 -7.85 -19.89 1.05
N LEU A 59 -6.91 -20.15 0.16
CA LEU A 59 -6.48 -19.21 -0.89
C LEU A 59 -7.39 -19.27 -2.15
N GLY A 60 -8.65 -19.63 -1.99
CA GLY A 60 -9.56 -19.89 -3.12
C GLY A 60 -9.49 -21.33 -3.62
N GLU A 61 -9.46 -22.30 -2.69
CA GLU A 61 -9.39 -23.74 -2.96
C GLU A 61 -10.61 -24.49 -2.47
N PHE A 62 -11.27 -24.03 -1.40
CA PHE A 62 -12.37 -24.75 -0.76
C PHE A 62 -13.70 -24.03 -0.96
N ASN A 63 -14.78 -24.81 -1.13
CA ASN A 63 -16.12 -24.25 -1.18
C ASN A 63 -16.54 -23.78 0.22
N GLN A 64 -16.28 -22.53 0.52
CA GLN A 64 -16.57 -21.84 1.77
C GLN A 64 -17.16 -20.46 1.48
N LYS A 65 -18.07 -20.00 2.31
CA LYS A 65 -18.74 -18.69 2.14
C LYS A 65 -19.36 -18.51 0.74
N GLY A 66 -19.93 -19.60 0.19
CA GLY A 66 -20.66 -19.59 -1.08
C GLY A 66 -19.80 -19.66 -2.33
N SER A 67 -18.48 -19.83 -2.21
CA SER A 67 -17.60 -19.92 -3.39
C SER A 67 -16.35 -20.76 -3.14
N VAL A 68 -15.77 -21.28 -4.22
CA VAL A 68 -14.39 -21.80 -4.20
C VAL A 68 -13.39 -20.68 -4.34
N ALA A 69 -13.49 -19.88 -5.40
CA ALA A 69 -12.61 -18.74 -5.62
C ALA A 69 -12.83 -17.62 -4.59
N THR A 70 -11.81 -16.80 -4.37
CA THR A 70 -11.93 -15.48 -3.74
C THR A 70 -12.38 -14.45 -4.78
N LYS A 71 -12.55 -13.18 -4.40
CA LYS A 71 -12.80 -12.05 -5.31
C LYS A 71 -11.79 -12.02 -6.47
N TYR A 72 -10.55 -12.38 -6.19
CA TYR A 72 -9.42 -12.22 -7.09
C TYR A 72 -9.07 -13.46 -7.92
N GLY A 73 -9.65 -14.64 -7.59
CA GLY A 73 -9.44 -15.89 -8.30
C GLY A 73 -9.19 -17.09 -7.40
N THR A 74 -8.70 -18.15 -7.99
CA THR A 74 -8.40 -19.44 -7.32
C THR A 74 -6.95 -19.46 -6.80
N ARG A 75 -6.66 -20.37 -5.87
CA ARG A 75 -5.30 -20.66 -5.38
C ARG A 75 -4.31 -20.92 -6.53
N LYS A 76 -4.73 -21.70 -7.53
CA LYS A 76 -3.87 -22.03 -8.68
C LYS A 76 -3.47 -20.78 -9.46
N GLU A 77 -4.39 -19.87 -9.67
CA GLU A 77 -4.16 -18.61 -10.38
C GLU A 77 -3.30 -17.66 -9.56
N TYR A 78 -3.52 -17.57 -8.24
CA TYR A 78 -2.68 -16.81 -7.32
C TYR A 78 -1.21 -17.24 -7.38
N LEU A 79 -0.94 -18.55 -7.26
CA LEU A 79 0.41 -19.11 -7.36
C LEU A 79 1.04 -18.85 -8.75
N LYS A 80 0.23 -18.89 -9.82
CA LYS A 80 0.67 -18.56 -11.17
C LYS A 80 1.04 -17.08 -11.30
N ALA A 81 0.25 -16.18 -10.69
CA ALA A 81 0.52 -14.74 -10.70
C ALA A 81 1.84 -14.41 -9.99
N ILE A 82 2.05 -14.94 -8.78
CA ILE A 82 3.32 -14.80 -8.06
C ILE A 82 4.49 -15.27 -8.92
N LYS A 83 4.38 -16.45 -9.51
CA LYS A 83 5.45 -17.00 -10.34
C LYS A 83 5.73 -16.18 -11.60
N ALA A 84 4.69 -15.60 -12.20
CA ALA A 84 4.83 -14.71 -13.37
C ALA A 84 5.61 -13.44 -13.02
N LEU A 85 5.28 -12.79 -11.89
CA LEU A 85 6.00 -11.63 -11.39
C LEU A 85 7.46 -11.96 -11.07
N GLN A 86 7.71 -13.04 -10.33
CA GLN A 86 9.06 -13.46 -9.96
C GLN A 86 9.93 -13.83 -11.17
N ASN A 87 9.36 -14.42 -12.22
CA ASN A 87 10.07 -14.73 -13.46
C ASN A 87 10.55 -13.47 -14.19
N GLU A 88 9.88 -12.33 -14.01
CA GLU A 88 10.32 -11.02 -14.53
C GLU A 88 11.24 -10.27 -13.54
N GLY A 89 11.62 -10.90 -12.42
CA GLY A 89 12.46 -10.30 -11.38
C GLY A 89 11.74 -9.24 -10.56
N ILE A 90 10.42 -9.42 -10.35
CA ILE A 90 9.59 -8.59 -9.50
C ILE A 90 9.33 -9.34 -8.20
N GLU A 91 9.66 -8.73 -7.06
CA GLU A 91 9.33 -9.26 -5.74
C GLU A 91 7.83 -9.14 -5.45
N VAL A 92 7.29 -10.06 -4.69
CA VAL A 92 5.86 -10.11 -4.35
C VAL A 92 5.67 -9.99 -2.86
N LEU A 93 4.88 -8.99 -2.44
CA LEU A 93 4.42 -8.85 -1.07
C LEU A 93 2.96 -9.35 -0.96
N ALA A 94 2.71 -10.22 0.01
CA ALA A 94 1.37 -10.60 0.38
C ALA A 94 0.80 -9.60 1.39
N ASP A 95 -0.45 -9.18 1.19
CA ASP A 95 -1.21 -8.45 2.21
C ASP A 95 -1.70 -9.45 3.26
N ILE A 96 -1.37 -9.20 4.53
CA ILE A 96 -1.76 -10.06 5.64
C ILE A 96 -2.52 -9.31 6.72
N VAL A 97 -3.66 -9.87 7.12
CA VAL A 97 -4.56 -9.33 8.14
C VAL A 97 -4.65 -10.35 9.28
N LEU A 98 -3.95 -10.09 10.38
CA LEU A 98 -3.81 -11.04 11.49
C LEU A 98 -4.47 -10.58 12.79
N GLY A 99 -4.97 -9.35 12.90
CA GLY A 99 -5.54 -8.82 14.14
C GLY A 99 -6.95 -9.32 14.45
N HIS A 100 -7.74 -9.72 13.45
CA HIS A 100 -9.15 -10.06 13.66
C HIS A 100 -9.66 -11.20 12.77
N ARG A 101 -10.86 -11.70 13.09
CA ARG A 101 -11.61 -12.66 12.29
C ARG A 101 -13.05 -12.22 12.10
N MET A 102 -13.67 -12.62 10.99
CA MET A 102 -15.07 -12.35 10.68
C MET A 102 -15.75 -13.56 10.03
N GLY A 103 -17.08 -13.62 10.13
CA GLY A 103 -17.86 -14.66 9.45
C GLY A 103 -17.77 -16.04 10.10
N ALA A 104 -17.69 -16.14 11.43
CA ALA A 104 -17.69 -17.42 12.15
C ALA A 104 -18.85 -18.35 11.73
N ASP A 105 -18.66 -19.66 11.87
CA ASP A 105 -19.63 -20.68 11.48
C ASP A 105 -20.75 -20.83 12.50
N GLU A 106 -20.43 -20.65 13.79
CA GLU A 106 -21.38 -20.84 14.89
C GLU A 106 -21.26 -19.73 15.94
N LYS A 107 -22.33 -19.54 16.72
CA LYS A 107 -22.39 -18.60 17.83
C LYS A 107 -22.06 -19.29 19.14
N GLU A 108 -21.49 -18.51 20.07
CA GLU A 108 -21.26 -18.89 21.47
C GLU A 108 -21.94 -17.93 22.43
N ARG A 109 -22.23 -18.39 23.64
CA ARG A 109 -22.79 -17.56 24.72
C ARG A 109 -21.76 -17.39 25.79
N ILE A 110 -21.33 -16.15 25.97
CA ILE A 110 -20.29 -15.79 26.93
C ILE A 110 -20.71 -14.62 27.81
N PHE A 111 -19.94 -14.37 28.86
CA PHE A 111 -20.04 -13.14 29.60
C PHE A 111 -18.99 -12.16 29.09
N ALA A 112 -19.36 -10.87 29.03
CA ALA A 112 -18.47 -9.80 28.64
C ALA A 112 -18.76 -8.54 29.45
N TYR A 113 -17.79 -7.63 29.48
CA TYR A 113 -17.94 -6.26 29.94
C TYR A 113 -18.13 -5.36 28.72
N CYS A 114 -19.02 -4.38 28.81
CA CYS A 114 -19.16 -3.35 27.79
C CYS A 114 -18.21 -2.20 28.14
N ASN A 115 -17.24 -1.95 27.27
CA ASN A 115 -16.28 -0.86 27.42
C ASN A 115 -16.79 0.42 26.72
N ASP A 116 -16.35 1.57 27.21
CA ASP A 116 -16.67 2.86 26.61
C ASP A 116 -16.00 3.00 25.24
N ALA A 117 -16.76 3.42 24.24
CA ALA A 117 -16.26 3.53 22.87
C ALA A 117 -15.17 4.59 22.69
N TYR A 118 -15.16 5.63 23.55
CA TYR A 118 -14.22 6.76 23.49
C TYR A 118 -13.08 6.65 24.51
N ASN A 119 -13.19 5.76 25.49
CA ASN A 119 -12.11 5.40 26.40
C ASN A 119 -12.23 3.92 26.79
N ARG A 120 -11.66 3.07 25.99
CA ARG A 120 -11.81 1.60 26.06
C ARG A 120 -11.19 0.96 27.30
N ASN A 121 -10.40 1.70 28.07
CA ASN A 121 -9.94 1.29 29.40
C ASN A 121 -11.05 1.32 30.45
N ASN A 122 -12.17 2.00 30.17
CA ASN A 122 -13.28 2.15 31.12
C ASN A 122 -14.42 1.20 30.71
N GLU A 123 -14.97 0.51 31.69
CA GLU A 123 -16.23 -0.22 31.55
C GLU A 123 -17.42 0.75 31.70
N VAL A 124 -18.43 0.62 30.84
CA VAL A 124 -19.67 1.41 30.92
C VAL A 124 -20.43 1.10 32.20
N THR A 125 -20.38 -0.18 32.62
CA THR A 125 -20.91 -0.67 33.89
C THR A 125 -19.98 -1.73 34.46
N ASN A 126 -19.86 -1.83 35.79
CA ASN A 126 -19.09 -2.91 36.42
C ASN A 126 -19.77 -4.28 36.35
N ASP A 127 -20.94 -4.35 35.72
CA ASP A 127 -21.73 -5.59 35.63
C ASP A 127 -21.43 -6.32 34.33
N LYS A 128 -20.96 -7.55 34.45
CA LYS A 128 -20.85 -8.46 33.27
C LYS A 128 -22.22 -8.81 32.72
N GLN A 129 -22.34 -8.74 31.41
CA GLN A 129 -23.57 -9.12 30.72
C GLN A 129 -23.35 -10.39 29.90
N LYS A 130 -24.43 -11.15 29.71
CA LYS A 130 -24.39 -12.37 28.90
C LYS A 130 -24.77 -12.05 27.47
N ILE A 131 -23.81 -12.14 26.57
CA ILE A 131 -23.97 -11.85 25.14
C ILE A 131 -23.86 -13.13 24.29
N THR A 132 -24.27 -13.04 23.03
CA THR A 132 -24.13 -14.10 22.03
C THR A 132 -23.26 -13.56 20.89
N VAL A 133 -22.15 -14.23 20.62
CA VAL A 133 -21.11 -13.74 19.72
C VAL A 133 -20.78 -14.77 18.62
N TRP A 134 -20.30 -14.30 17.48
CA TRP A 134 -19.83 -15.12 16.38
C TRP A 134 -18.33 -15.38 16.52
N THR A 135 -17.95 -16.43 17.22
CA THR A 135 -16.56 -16.71 17.61
C THR A 135 -16.09 -18.12 17.22
N LYS A 136 -17.00 -19.02 16.82
CA LYS A 136 -16.64 -20.40 16.55
C LYS A 136 -16.40 -20.62 15.06
N PHE A 137 -15.13 -20.81 14.71
CA PHE A 137 -14.69 -21.07 13.34
C PHE A 137 -14.27 -22.54 13.20
N THR A 138 -15.01 -23.30 12.43
CA THR A 138 -14.84 -24.74 12.28
C THR A 138 -14.31 -25.13 10.90
N PHE A 139 -14.42 -24.22 9.91
CA PHE A 139 -13.94 -24.38 8.54
C PHE A 139 -14.42 -25.67 7.86
N PRO A 140 -15.74 -25.90 7.77
CA PRO A 140 -16.27 -27.18 7.33
C PRO A 140 -15.91 -27.54 5.87
N GLY A 141 -15.75 -26.54 5.00
CA GLY A 141 -15.35 -26.75 3.60
C GLY A 141 -13.89 -27.19 3.46
N ARG A 142 -13.01 -26.72 4.33
CA ARG A 142 -11.59 -27.10 4.37
C ARG A 142 -11.37 -28.44 5.10
N ASN A 143 -12.20 -28.75 6.06
CA ASN A 143 -12.24 -30.04 6.77
C ASN A 143 -10.85 -30.50 7.29
N GLY A 144 -10.14 -29.60 7.98
CA GLY A 144 -8.85 -29.88 8.62
C GLY A 144 -7.63 -29.90 7.68
N LYS A 145 -7.80 -29.75 6.35
CA LYS A 145 -6.66 -29.66 5.44
C LYS A 145 -5.80 -28.43 5.77
N TYR A 146 -4.49 -28.59 5.85
CA TYR A 146 -3.45 -27.64 6.23
C TYR A 146 -3.37 -27.30 7.73
N SER A 147 -4.46 -27.23 8.47
CA SER A 147 -4.51 -27.05 9.92
C SER A 147 -5.81 -27.62 10.49
N ASP A 148 -5.71 -28.33 11.60
CA ASP A 148 -6.86 -28.82 12.37
C ASP A 148 -7.34 -27.81 13.42
N PHE A 149 -6.65 -26.68 13.57
CA PHE A 149 -6.96 -25.64 14.55
C PHE A 149 -8.36 -25.07 14.33
N LYS A 150 -9.09 -24.91 15.42
CA LYS A 150 -10.43 -24.31 15.45
C LYS A 150 -10.41 -23.12 16.40
N TRP A 151 -11.08 -22.06 16.00
CA TRP A 151 -11.20 -20.89 16.85
C TRP A 151 -12.51 -20.98 17.64
N ASP A 152 -12.44 -20.56 18.89
CA ASP A 152 -13.58 -20.29 19.75
C ASP A 152 -13.33 -19.03 20.58
N TRP A 153 -14.28 -18.61 21.40
CA TRP A 153 -14.22 -17.38 22.14
C TRP A 153 -12.97 -17.21 23.03
N THR A 154 -12.32 -18.30 23.42
CA THR A 154 -11.14 -18.27 24.29
C THR A 154 -9.91 -17.67 23.61
N HIS A 155 -9.90 -17.64 22.28
CA HIS A 155 -8.80 -17.10 21.45
C HIS A 155 -8.94 -15.61 21.13
N PHE A 156 -9.97 -14.93 21.67
CA PHE A 156 -10.28 -13.55 21.33
C PHE A 156 -10.41 -12.68 22.58
N HIS A 157 -10.03 -11.41 22.45
CA HIS A 157 -10.26 -10.39 23.48
C HIS A 157 -11.71 -9.94 23.54
N GLY A 158 -12.34 -9.69 22.40
CA GLY A 158 -13.67 -9.11 22.35
C GLY A 158 -14.28 -9.00 20.97
N THR A 159 -15.42 -8.29 20.91
CA THR A 159 -16.20 -8.02 19.70
C THR A 159 -17.01 -6.74 19.86
N ASP A 160 -17.58 -6.25 18.75
CA ASP A 160 -18.47 -5.05 18.76
C ASP A 160 -19.97 -5.40 18.68
N TYR A 161 -20.36 -6.69 18.70
CA TYR A 161 -21.73 -7.08 18.40
C TYR A 161 -22.28 -8.20 19.26
N ASP A 162 -23.42 -7.95 19.93
CA ASP A 162 -24.25 -8.99 20.54
C ASP A 162 -25.35 -9.49 19.56
N ALA A 163 -25.13 -10.63 18.98
CA ALA A 163 -26.02 -11.23 17.98
C ALA A 163 -27.36 -11.75 18.52
N LYS A 164 -27.61 -11.72 19.84
CA LYS A 164 -28.89 -12.06 20.45
C LYS A 164 -29.81 -10.86 20.53
N ASN A 165 -29.25 -9.73 20.93
CA ASN A 165 -30.02 -8.53 21.19
C ASN A 165 -29.98 -7.56 19.99
N ASP A 166 -29.14 -7.85 18.97
CA ASP A 166 -28.88 -6.99 17.82
C ASP A 166 -28.32 -5.63 18.26
N GLU A 167 -27.36 -5.67 19.17
CA GLU A 167 -26.77 -4.48 19.79
C GLU A 167 -25.29 -4.35 19.49
N ASN A 168 -24.85 -3.14 19.12
CA ASN A 168 -23.45 -2.79 18.95
C ASN A 168 -22.88 -2.22 20.25
N GLY A 169 -21.62 -2.53 20.53
CA GLY A 169 -20.87 -2.04 21.68
C GLY A 169 -19.46 -2.63 21.68
N ILE A 170 -18.55 -2.09 22.46
CA ILE A 170 -17.21 -2.67 22.62
C ILE A 170 -17.27 -3.69 23.76
N TYR A 171 -17.37 -4.98 23.44
CA TYR A 171 -17.53 -6.06 24.41
C TYR A 171 -16.22 -6.80 24.62
N ARG A 172 -15.59 -6.59 25.78
CA ARG A 172 -14.43 -7.35 26.23
C ARG A 172 -14.88 -8.63 26.94
N PHE A 173 -14.38 -9.77 26.51
CA PHE A 173 -14.78 -11.08 27.04
C PHE A 173 -14.30 -11.29 28.48
N ILE A 174 -15.05 -12.01 29.25
CA ILE A 174 -14.71 -12.24 30.66
C ILE A 174 -13.37 -12.98 30.80
N GLY A 175 -12.50 -12.46 31.67
CA GLY A 175 -11.16 -13.02 31.88
C GLY A 175 -10.14 -12.67 30.79
N LYS A 176 -10.52 -11.82 29.84
CA LYS A 176 -9.61 -11.25 28.83
C LYS A 176 -9.32 -9.78 29.18
N GLU A 177 -8.15 -9.33 28.80
CA GLU A 177 -7.73 -7.93 28.86
C GLU A 177 -7.30 -7.48 27.47
N TRP A 178 -7.52 -6.22 27.11
CA TRP A 178 -6.98 -5.65 25.86
C TRP A 178 -5.45 -5.65 25.92
N ASP A 179 -4.78 -5.87 24.79
CA ASP A 179 -3.33 -5.72 24.68
C ASP A 179 -2.92 -4.31 25.13
N SER A 180 -1.86 -4.21 25.89
CA SER A 180 -1.46 -2.92 26.50
C SER A 180 -0.47 -2.13 25.65
N ASP A 181 0.31 -2.79 24.79
CA ASP A 181 1.34 -2.17 23.95
C ASP A 181 0.83 -2.00 22.51
N VAL A 182 -0.24 -1.20 22.39
CA VAL A 182 -0.93 -0.82 21.17
C VAL A 182 -1.05 0.71 21.07
N ASP A 183 -1.70 1.23 20.01
CA ASP A 183 -2.00 2.66 19.92
C ASP A 183 -2.93 3.10 21.10
N ASN A 184 -2.70 4.29 21.62
CA ASN A 184 -3.43 4.83 22.76
C ASN A 184 -4.65 5.70 22.38
N GLU A 185 -5.01 5.76 21.10
CA GLU A 185 -6.25 6.36 20.66
C GLU A 185 -7.42 5.70 21.39
N PHE A 186 -8.42 6.46 21.80
CA PHE A 186 -9.51 5.99 22.70
C PHE A 186 -9.03 5.33 24.01
N GLY A 187 -7.85 5.73 24.51
CA GLY A 187 -7.23 5.17 25.71
C GLY A 187 -6.53 3.83 25.49
N ASN A 188 -7.04 3.01 24.61
CA ASN A 188 -6.47 1.74 24.11
C ASN A 188 -7.16 1.38 22.80
N TYR A 189 -6.39 1.15 21.74
CA TYR A 189 -6.96 0.85 20.42
C TYR A 189 -6.61 -0.57 19.92
N ASP A 190 -6.61 -1.54 20.81
CA ASP A 190 -6.46 -2.96 20.47
C ASP A 190 -7.60 -3.40 19.54
N TYR A 191 -8.85 -3.27 19.96
CA TYR A 191 -10.00 -3.65 19.17
C TYR A 191 -10.17 -2.76 17.92
N LEU A 192 -10.16 -3.36 16.72
CA LEU A 192 -10.49 -2.68 15.46
C LEU A 192 -11.90 -3.07 14.97
N MET A 193 -12.12 -4.34 14.68
CA MET A 193 -13.38 -4.87 14.11
C MET A 193 -13.52 -6.39 14.29
N GLY A 194 -14.73 -6.91 14.03
CA GLY A 194 -15.00 -8.35 14.04
C GLY A 194 -14.83 -8.99 15.41
N VAL A 195 -14.05 -10.06 15.49
CA VAL A 195 -13.58 -10.65 16.75
C VAL A 195 -12.06 -10.51 16.80
N ASP A 196 -11.60 -9.83 17.82
CA ASP A 196 -10.22 -9.41 18.03
C ASP A 196 -9.38 -10.54 18.61
N LEU A 197 -8.24 -10.86 17.98
CA LEU A 197 -7.38 -11.97 18.38
C LEU A 197 -6.55 -11.62 19.61
N ASP A 198 -6.54 -12.51 20.62
CA ASP A 198 -5.73 -12.40 21.82
C ASP A 198 -4.26 -12.77 21.55
N MET A 199 -3.40 -11.76 21.33
CA MET A 199 -1.97 -11.99 21.08
C MET A 199 -1.19 -12.38 22.35
N SER A 200 -1.80 -12.36 23.52
CA SER A 200 -1.23 -12.91 24.76
C SER A 200 -1.44 -14.42 24.88
N ASP A 201 -2.28 -15.03 24.04
CA ASP A 201 -2.55 -16.46 24.04
C ASP A 201 -1.51 -17.23 23.19
N ASP A 202 -0.78 -18.13 23.82
CA ASP A 202 0.27 -18.95 23.18
C ASP A 202 -0.28 -19.83 22.05
N GLU A 203 -1.53 -20.29 22.13
CA GLU A 203 -2.16 -21.10 21.06
C GLU A 203 -2.42 -20.25 19.82
N VAL A 204 -2.91 -19.02 20.01
CA VAL A 204 -3.11 -18.03 18.95
C VAL A 204 -1.78 -17.71 18.26
N VAL A 205 -0.77 -17.31 19.03
CA VAL A 205 0.55 -16.95 18.49
C VAL A 205 1.21 -18.13 17.78
N SER A 206 1.09 -19.34 18.33
CA SER A 206 1.65 -20.56 17.71
C SER A 206 0.95 -20.91 16.41
N GLU A 207 -0.38 -20.74 16.33
CA GLU A 207 -1.14 -20.97 15.08
C GLU A 207 -0.79 -19.95 14.00
N LEU A 208 -0.66 -18.67 14.35
CA LEU A 208 -0.27 -17.63 13.40
C LEU A 208 1.18 -17.80 12.89
N LYS A 209 2.10 -18.32 13.71
CA LYS A 209 3.45 -18.69 13.25
C LYS A 209 3.43 -19.88 12.28
N ARG A 210 2.66 -20.94 12.60
CA ARG A 210 2.46 -22.09 11.70
C ARG A 210 1.82 -21.67 10.37
N TRP A 211 0.84 -20.77 10.44
CA TRP A 211 0.23 -20.23 9.24
C TRP A 211 1.27 -19.49 8.38
N GLY A 212 2.10 -18.64 8.98
CA GLY A 212 3.14 -17.90 8.27
C GLY A 212 4.14 -18.82 7.57
N GLU A 213 4.56 -19.90 8.23
CA GLU A 213 5.42 -20.93 7.64
C GLU A 213 4.72 -21.61 6.44
N TRP A 214 3.50 -22.11 6.64
CA TRP A 214 2.72 -22.73 5.59
C TRP A 214 2.46 -21.79 4.42
N TYR A 215 2.17 -20.52 4.72
CA TYR A 215 1.89 -19.52 3.68
C TYR A 215 3.11 -19.31 2.78
N TYR A 216 4.27 -19.12 3.38
CA TYR A 216 5.51 -18.98 2.62
C TYR A 216 5.88 -20.25 1.84
N GLU A 217 5.82 -21.41 2.44
CA GLU A 217 6.08 -22.69 1.76
C GLU A 217 5.13 -22.93 0.58
N THR A 218 3.88 -22.46 0.70
CA THR A 218 2.86 -22.59 -0.34
C THR A 218 3.07 -21.60 -1.48
N THR A 219 3.40 -20.35 -1.16
CA THR A 219 3.33 -19.23 -2.12
C THR A 219 4.69 -18.79 -2.61
N GLY A 220 5.72 -18.90 -1.80
CA GLY A 220 7.05 -18.42 -2.09
C GLY A 220 7.18 -16.89 -2.21
N VAL A 221 6.28 -16.12 -1.56
CA VAL A 221 6.32 -14.64 -1.56
C VAL A 221 7.64 -14.09 -1.00
N ASP A 222 7.97 -12.88 -1.38
CA ASP A 222 9.23 -12.25 -1.00
C ASP A 222 9.13 -11.40 0.27
N GLY A 223 7.91 -11.05 0.67
CA GLY A 223 7.65 -10.26 1.86
C GLY A 223 6.17 -10.07 2.15
N PHE A 224 5.88 -9.10 3.02
CA PHE A 224 4.53 -8.87 3.54
C PHE A 224 4.21 -7.38 3.62
N ARG A 225 3.00 -7.00 3.23
CA ARG A 225 2.32 -5.81 3.75
C ARG A 225 1.46 -6.27 4.91
N ILE A 226 1.58 -5.62 6.03
CA ILE A 226 0.93 -6.00 7.27
C ILE A 226 -0.13 -4.96 7.61
N ASP A 227 -1.38 -5.42 7.64
CA ASP A 227 -2.55 -4.61 7.90
C ASP A 227 -2.62 -4.15 9.36
N ALA A 228 -3.05 -2.91 9.58
CA ALA A 228 -3.54 -2.37 10.83
C ALA A 228 -2.65 -2.64 12.07
N VAL A 229 -1.33 -2.53 11.93
CA VAL A 229 -0.36 -2.89 12.98
C VAL A 229 -0.51 -2.10 14.28
N LYS A 230 -1.19 -0.95 14.27
CA LYS A 230 -1.41 -0.13 15.48
C LYS A 230 -2.37 -0.76 16.48
N HIS A 231 -3.18 -1.75 16.02
CA HIS A 231 -4.20 -2.46 16.79
C HIS A 231 -3.73 -3.82 17.31
N ILE A 232 -2.44 -4.13 17.21
CA ILE A 232 -1.87 -5.41 17.58
C ILE A 232 -0.67 -5.15 18.48
N ASP A 233 -0.48 -5.94 19.53
CA ASP A 233 0.69 -5.81 20.42
C ASP A 233 1.98 -5.63 19.60
N PHE A 234 2.71 -4.56 19.86
CA PHE A 234 3.86 -4.15 19.05
C PHE A 234 4.98 -5.20 19.01
N SER A 235 5.05 -6.08 20.02
CA SER A 235 6.02 -7.18 20.04
C SER A 235 5.63 -8.32 19.11
N PHE A 236 4.35 -8.48 18.76
CA PHE A 236 3.88 -9.63 18.00
C PHE A 236 4.56 -9.71 16.63
N PHE A 237 4.47 -8.68 15.79
CA PHE A 237 5.08 -8.72 14.45
C PHE A 237 6.61 -8.74 14.49
N LYS A 238 7.23 -8.12 15.48
CA LYS A 238 8.67 -8.25 15.71
C LYS A 238 9.05 -9.72 15.90
N ASN A 239 8.33 -10.43 16.76
CA ASN A 239 8.56 -11.84 17.07
C ASN A 239 8.20 -12.76 15.90
N TRP A 240 7.08 -12.50 15.23
CA TRP A 240 6.58 -13.27 14.09
C TRP A 240 7.53 -13.17 12.88
N LEU A 241 7.95 -11.97 12.49
CA LEU A 241 8.90 -11.75 11.40
C LEU A 241 10.27 -12.35 11.71
N THR A 242 10.75 -12.20 12.96
CA THR A 242 12.02 -12.78 13.39
C THR A 242 11.97 -14.31 13.32
N HIS A 243 10.86 -14.91 13.73
CA HIS A 243 10.62 -16.35 13.62
C HIS A 243 10.70 -16.81 12.16
N LEU A 244 9.97 -16.22 11.24
CA LEU A 244 10.00 -16.60 9.82
C LEU A 244 11.38 -16.39 9.19
N ARG A 245 12.03 -15.25 9.46
CA ARG A 245 13.37 -14.96 8.95
C ARG A 245 14.41 -15.98 9.42
N THR A 246 14.29 -16.42 10.65
CA THR A 246 15.17 -17.43 11.22
C THR A 246 14.88 -18.82 10.65
N THR A 247 13.61 -19.22 10.60
CA THR A 247 13.17 -20.54 10.11
C THR A 247 13.60 -20.76 8.65
N PHE A 248 13.46 -19.75 7.81
CA PHE A 248 13.74 -19.87 6.36
C PHE A 248 15.09 -19.29 5.95
N ASN A 249 15.85 -18.73 6.89
CA ASN A 249 17.10 -18.01 6.59
C ASN A 249 16.94 -17.01 5.44
N LYS A 250 15.81 -16.27 5.42
CA LYS A 250 15.44 -15.32 4.36
C LYS A 250 15.11 -13.96 4.96
N LYS A 251 15.62 -12.89 4.31
CA LYS A 251 15.25 -11.50 4.64
C LYS A 251 13.92 -11.17 3.97
N PHE A 252 12.83 -11.49 4.63
CA PHE A 252 11.52 -10.99 4.17
C PHE A 252 11.45 -9.48 4.34
N PHE A 253 11.19 -8.76 3.24
CA PHE A 253 10.78 -7.36 3.35
C PHE A 253 9.41 -7.31 4.00
N ALA A 254 9.19 -6.37 4.90
CA ALA A 254 7.89 -6.16 5.51
C ALA A 254 7.61 -4.67 5.64
N VAL A 255 6.37 -4.27 5.36
CA VAL A 255 5.87 -2.92 5.59
C VAL A 255 4.56 -2.99 6.37
N GLY A 256 4.50 -2.27 7.50
CA GLY A 256 3.32 -2.17 8.34
C GLY A 256 2.50 -0.93 8.03
N GLU A 257 1.19 -1.08 8.09
CA GLU A 257 0.27 0.04 8.05
C GLU A 257 -0.03 0.51 9.47
N TYR A 258 0.59 1.61 9.86
CA TYR A 258 0.28 2.34 11.09
C TYR A 258 -0.42 3.65 10.74
N TRP A 259 -1.74 3.66 10.75
CA TRP A 259 -2.53 4.81 10.31
C TRP A 259 -2.59 5.89 11.40
N ASN A 260 -1.65 6.82 11.34
CA ASN A 260 -1.59 8.01 12.19
C ASN A 260 -0.77 9.11 11.49
N SER A 261 -1.21 10.37 11.59
CA SER A 261 -0.52 11.52 10.99
C SER A 261 0.62 12.08 11.84
N GLU A 262 0.73 11.68 13.09
CA GLU A 262 1.66 12.23 14.07
C GLU A 262 2.98 11.45 14.08
N LEU A 263 4.05 12.02 13.52
CA LEU A 263 5.37 11.38 13.45
C LEU A 263 5.86 10.78 14.78
N PRO A 264 5.72 11.45 15.96
CA PRO A 264 6.20 10.86 17.22
C PRO A 264 5.57 9.51 17.57
N ILE A 265 4.31 9.28 17.16
CA ILE A 265 3.60 8.02 17.39
C ILE A 265 4.21 6.91 16.52
N LEU A 266 4.46 7.20 15.23
CA LEU A 266 5.10 6.25 14.33
C LEU A 266 6.55 5.95 14.76
N VAL A 267 7.27 6.95 15.24
CA VAL A 267 8.64 6.80 15.78
C VAL A 267 8.64 5.84 16.97
N ASN A 268 7.71 6.01 17.91
CA ASN A 268 7.56 5.10 19.05
C ASN A 268 7.36 3.65 18.60
N TYR A 269 6.51 3.40 17.60
CA TYR A 269 6.31 2.07 17.03
C TYR A 269 7.59 1.51 16.40
N VAL A 270 8.29 2.30 15.59
CA VAL A 270 9.56 1.90 14.95
C VAL A 270 10.63 1.55 16.00
N GLU A 271 10.73 2.34 17.06
CA GLU A 271 11.68 2.09 18.14
C GLU A 271 11.35 0.82 18.92
N LYS A 272 10.09 0.61 19.28
CA LYS A 272 9.62 -0.60 20.00
C LYS A 272 9.79 -1.87 19.19
N THR A 273 9.58 -1.78 17.88
CA THR A 273 9.80 -2.90 16.96
C THR A 273 11.26 -3.05 16.52
N GLU A 274 12.17 -2.17 17.00
CA GLU A 274 13.60 -2.14 16.61
C GLU A 274 13.82 -2.03 15.11
N GLY A 275 12.88 -1.41 14.37
CA GLY A 275 12.96 -1.25 12.93
C GLY A 275 12.93 -2.56 12.14
N VAL A 276 12.34 -3.61 12.69
CA VAL A 276 12.24 -4.93 12.04
C VAL A 276 11.40 -4.92 10.77
N LEU A 277 10.55 -3.91 10.62
CA LEU A 277 9.72 -3.66 9.44
C LEU A 277 9.75 -2.18 9.08
N SER A 278 9.55 -1.90 7.80
CA SER A 278 9.26 -0.55 7.29
C SER A 278 7.83 -0.15 7.63
N ILE A 279 7.52 1.13 7.56
CA ILE A 279 6.15 1.63 7.73
C ILE A 279 5.77 2.56 6.59
N PHE A 280 4.48 2.60 6.25
CA PHE A 280 3.95 3.61 5.34
C PHE A 280 4.07 5.01 5.94
N ASP A 281 4.52 5.98 5.13
CA ASP A 281 4.69 7.37 5.55
C ASP A 281 3.36 8.12 5.52
N VAL A 282 2.48 7.77 6.46
CA VAL A 282 1.16 8.39 6.60
C VAL A 282 1.26 9.91 6.86
N PRO A 283 2.20 10.42 7.68
CA PRO A 283 2.43 11.86 7.79
C PRO A 283 2.71 12.55 6.44
N LEU A 284 3.53 11.96 5.56
CA LEU A 284 3.79 12.51 4.24
C LEU A 284 2.53 12.52 3.36
N HIS A 285 1.75 11.43 3.38
CA HIS A 285 0.46 11.39 2.70
C HIS A 285 -0.44 12.55 3.13
N PHE A 286 -0.60 12.78 4.44
CA PHE A 286 -1.41 13.89 4.93
C PHE A 286 -0.85 15.26 4.57
N ASN A 287 0.48 15.45 4.54
CA ASN A 287 1.07 16.68 4.03
C ASN A 287 0.67 16.93 2.56
N MET A 288 0.71 15.88 1.71
CA MET A 288 0.29 15.96 0.30
C MET A 288 -1.21 16.21 0.16
N HIS A 289 -2.04 15.53 0.95
CA HIS A 289 -3.48 15.76 0.98
C HIS A 289 -3.80 17.22 1.36
N HIS A 290 -3.22 17.72 2.45
CA HIS A 290 -3.42 19.13 2.88
C HIS A 290 -2.92 20.12 1.83
N ALA A 291 -1.78 19.85 1.18
CA ALA A 291 -1.28 20.70 0.12
C ALA A 291 -2.26 20.75 -1.05
N SER A 292 -2.83 19.61 -1.43
CA SER A 292 -3.80 19.51 -2.53
C SER A 292 -5.12 20.23 -2.23
N THR A 293 -5.64 20.12 -1.00
CA THR A 293 -6.92 20.69 -0.56
C THR A 293 -6.81 22.15 -0.15
N SER A 294 -5.60 22.67 0.03
CA SER A 294 -5.34 24.08 0.37
C SER A 294 -5.38 25.02 -0.84
N PHE A 295 -5.54 24.52 -2.07
CA PHE A 295 -5.64 25.29 -3.31
C PHE A 295 -4.63 26.45 -3.42
N GLY A 296 -3.35 26.14 -3.16
CA GLY A 296 -2.24 27.08 -3.24
C GLY A 296 -1.86 27.79 -1.92
N TYR A 297 -2.61 27.64 -0.84
CA TYR A 297 -2.26 28.25 0.46
C TYR A 297 -1.21 27.48 1.25
N TYR A 298 -0.93 26.23 0.88
CA TYR A 298 0.09 25.42 1.56
C TYR A 298 1.50 26.00 1.38
N ASP A 299 2.30 25.94 2.44
CA ASP A 299 3.73 26.29 2.38
C ASP A 299 4.56 25.05 1.99
N MET A 300 4.95 24.96 0.73
CA MET A 300 5.66 23.83 0.15
C MET A 300 7.01 23.53 0.81
N ARG A 301 7.60 24.49 1.57
CA ARG A 301 8.82 24.25 2.35
C ARG A 301 8.63 23.23 3.47
N ASN A 302 7.37 22.92 3.79
CA ASN A 302 7.00 22.00 4.87
C ASN A 302 6.58 20.61 4.36
N ILE A 303 6.47 20.39 3.06
CA ILE A 303 5.89 19.17 2.49
C ILE A 303 6.58 17.88 2.95
N LEU A 304 7.88 17.92 3.20
CA LEU A 304 8.68 16.77 3.65
C LEU A 304 8.97 16.80 5.16
N LYS A 305 8.52 17.83 5.90
CA LYS A 305 8.79 17.94 7.35
C LYS A 305 7.84 17.08 8.17
N ASN A 306 8.33 16.62 9.31
CA ASN A 306 7.59 15.78 10.24
C ASN A 306 7.02 14.51 9.58
N THR A 307 7.83 13.87 8.75
CA THR A 307 7.51 12.65 8.01
C THR A 307 8.44 11.53 8.39
N VAL A 308 8.03 10.28 8.19
CA VAL A 308 8.92 9.11 8.38
C VAL A 308 10.13 9.23 7.45
N LEU A 309 9.91 9.71 6.22
CA LEU A 309 10.97 9.99 5.24
C LEU A 309 12.05 10.93 5.78
N SER A 310 11.66 11.95 6.55
CA SER A 310 12.60 12.90 7.14
C SER A 310 13.36 12.36 8.35
N TYR A 311 12.81 11.36 9.05
CA TYR A 311 13.37 10.79 10.27
C TYR A 311 14.12 9.48 10.03
N ARG A 312 13.49 8.51 9.35
CA ARG A 312 14.04 7.18 9.03
C ARG A 312 13.76 6.82 7.57
N PRO A 313 14.48 7.48 6.63
CA PRO A 313 14.28 7.25 5.20
C PRO A 313 14.47 5.79 4.78
N ASP A 314 15.29 5.05 5.51
CA ASP A 314 15.54 3.61 5.32
C ASP A 314 14.33 2.72 5.66
N LEU A 315 13.40 3.21 6.46
CA LEU A 315 12.18 2.50 6.85
C LEU A 315 10.90 3.12 6.26
N ALA A 316 11.01 4.24 5.55
CA ALA A 316 9.88 4.94 5.00
C ALA A 316 9.41 4.32 3.67
N VAL A 317 8.18 3.82 3.63
CA VAL A 317 7.47 3.50 2.39
C VAL A 317 6.55 4.67 2.07
N THR A 318 6.93 5.46 1.05
CA THR A 318 6.19 6.66 0.65
C THR A 318 5.08 6.31 -0.34
N PHE A 319 3.93 6.94 -0.22
CA PHE A 319 2.78 6.72 -1.12
C PHE A 319 1.97 8.00 -1.29
N VAL A 320 1.21 8.11 -2.38
CA VAL A 320 0.30 9.24 -2.63
C VAL A 320 -1.10 8.90 -2.14
N ASP A 321 -1.67 7.84 -2.66
CA ASP A 321 -2.96 7.28 -2.24
C ASP A 321 -2.87 5.75 -2.11
N ASN A 322 -3.88 5.15 -1.51
CA ASN A 322 -4.09 3.72 -1.43
C ASN A 322 -5.60 3.37 -1.52
N HIS A 323 -5.94 2.10 -1.33
CA HIS A 323 -7.31 1.60 -1.40
C HIS A 323 -8.23 2.11 -0.28
N ASP A 324 -7.69 2.63 0.82
CA ASP A 324 -8.44 3.19 1.95
C ASP A 324 -8.56 4.72 1.88
N THR A 325 -7.62 5.40 1.19
CA THR A 325 -7.68 6.86 1.02
C THR A 325 -8.50 7.29 -0.19
N GLN A 326 -8.80 6.36 -1.13
CA GLN A 326 -9.61 6.64 -2.30
C GLN A 326 -11.04 7.06 -1.92
N PRO A 327 -11.78 7.75 -2.81
CA PRO A 327 -13.13 8.22 -2.53
C PRO A 327 -14.07 7.11 -2.06
N GLY A 328 -14.93 7.44 -1.08
CA GLY A 328 -15.95 6.54 -0.50
C GLY A 328 -15.43 5.54 0.52
N GLN A 329 -14.15 5.55 0.87
CA GLN A 329 -13.58 4.67 1.87
C GLN A 329 -13.50 5.32 3.26
N ALA A 330 -13.33 4.48 4.30
CA ALA A 330 -13.38 4.94 5.70
C ALA A 330 -12.26 5.92 6.08
N LEU A 331 -11.12 5.84 5.42
CA LEU A 331 -9.95 6.71 5.61
C LEU A 331 -9.80 7.73 4.48
N GLU A 332 -10.90 8.05 3.79
CA GLU A 332 -10.87 8.96 2.64
C GLU A 332 -10.09 10.23 2.94
N SER A 333 -8.96 10.36 2.27
CA SER A 333 -8.04 11.51 2.32
C SER A 333 -7.33 11.69 0.98
N TYR A 334 -8.11 11.51 -0.10
CA TYR A 334 -7.64 11.51 -1.48
C TYR A 334 -6.85 12.77 -1.83
N VAL A 335 -5.66 12.58 -2.38
CA VAL A 335 -4.84 13.68 -2.92
C VAL A 335 -5.45 14.11 -4.25
N LEU A 336 -5.86 15.39 -4.35
CA LEU A 336 -6.56 15.88 -5.54
C LEU A 336 -5.71 15.77 -6.80
N ASP A 337 -6.33 15.42 -7.93
CA ASP A 337 -5.67 15.11 -9.21
C ASP A 337 -4.70 16.18 -9.70
N TRP A 338 -5.01 17.46 -9.47
CA TRP A 338 -4.11 18.54 -9.86
C TRP A 338 -2.76 18.50 -9.13
N PHE A 339 -2.71 17.98 -7.90
CA PHE A 339 -1.51 17.90 -7.09
C PHE A 339 -0.74 16.57 -7.27
N LYS A 340 -1.37 15.52 -7.80
CA LYS A 340 -0.73 14.20 -7.99
C LYS A 340 0.58 14.25 -8.79
N PRO A 341 0.74 15.07 -9.85
CA PRO A 341 2.04 15.24 -10.50
C PRO A 341 3.14 15.75 -9.56
N HIS A 342 2.81 16.65 -8.61
CA HIS A 342 3.74 17.12 -7.59
C HIS A 342 4.09 15.97 -6.63
N ALA A 343 3.08 15.29 -6.09
CA ALA A 343 3.21 14.21 -5.12
C ALA A 343 4.06 13.06 -5.67
N TYR A 344 3.74 12.57 -6.87
CA TYR A 344 4.53 11.50 -7.50
C TYR A 344 5.93 11.94 -7.90
N SER A 345 6.15 13.18 -8.29
CA SER A 345 7.51 13.70 -8.53
C SER A 345 8.33 13.71 -7.25
N LEU A 346 7.74 14.07 -6.11
CA LEU A 346 8.41 14.06 -4.81
C LEU A 346 8.82 12.64 -4.39
N ILE A 347 7.94 11.65 -4.50
CA ILE A 347 8.25 10.29 -4.02
C ILE A 347 9.04 9.45 -5.03
N LEU A 348 8.88 9.68 -6.34
CA LEU A 348 9.53 8.87 -7.36
C LEU A 348 10.93 9.39 -7.76
N LEU A 349 11.14 10.70 -7.78
CA LEU A 349 12.33 11.28 -8.41
C LEU A 349 13.41 11.73 -7.41
N ARG A 350 13.10 11.77 -6.12
CA ARG A 350 14.08 11.96 -5.05
C ARG A 350 14.82 10.66 -4.74
N ASP A 351 15.81 10.72 -3.84
CA ASP A 351 16.72 9.59 -3.55
C ASP A 351 16.38 8.79 -2.30
N LEU A 352 15.48 9.27 -1.48
CA LEU A 352 15.15 8.68 -0.18
C LEU A 352 13.75 8.06 -0.16
N GLY A 353 13.59 7.04 0.69
CA GLY A 353 12.36 6.30 0.86
C GLY A 353 12.11 5.25 -0.23
N TYR A 354 11.15 4.36 0.02
CA TYR A 354 10.73 3.35 -0.95
C TYR A 354 9.33 3.69 -1.48
N PRO A 355 9.20 4.19 -2.71
CA PRO A 355 7.93 4.68 -3.22
C PRO A 355 6.97 3.54 -3.58
N CYS A 356 5.70 3.71 -3.18
CA CYS A 356 4.58 2.87 -3.55
C CYS A 356 3.64 3.64 -4.50
N VAL A 357 3.43 3.10 -5.68
CA VAL A 357 2.46 3.58 -6.67
C VAL A 357 1.12 2.91 -6.40
N PHE A 358 0.03 3.65 -6.48
CA PHE A 358 -1.32 3.14 -6.30
C PHE A 358 -1.93 2.68 -7.63
N TYR A 359 -2.60 1.53 -7.63
CA TYR A 359 -3.32 0.99 -8.79
C TYR A 359 -4.29 1.99 -9.40
N GLY A 360 -5.09 2.65 -8.54
CA GLY A 360 -6.10 3.61 -8.99
C GLY A 360 -5.51 4.82 -9.71
N ASP A 361 -4.28 5.23 -9.40
CA ASP A 361 -3.59 6.30 -10.12
C ASP A 361 -2.96 5.83 -11.43
N LEU A 362 -2.55 4.56 -11.50
CA LEU A 362 -1.94 4.00 -12.71
C LEU A 362 -2.98 3.58 -13.76
N TYR A 363 -4.12 3.03 -13.32
CA TYR A 363 -5.14 2.46 -14.22
C TYR A 363 -6.49 3.19 -14.17
N GLY A 364 -6.70 4.07 -13.19
CA GLY A 364 -7.97 4.72 -12.90
C GLY A 364 -8.82 3.97 -11.87
N ILE A 365 -9.91 4.62 -11.44
CA ILE A 365 -10.94 4.05 -10.56
C ILE A 365 -12.28 4.18 -11.31
N PRO A 366 -12.65 3.20 -12.15
CA PRO A 366 -13.84 3.29 -12.98
C PRO A 366 -15.13 3.48 -12.19
N HIS A 367 -15.22 2.91 -10.97
CA HIS A 367 -16.37 3.07 -10.08
C HIS A 367 -16.70 4.56 -9.82
N ASP A 368 -15.67 5.38 -9.64
CA ASP A 368 -15.82 6.81 -9.31
C ASP A 368 -15.59 7.73 -10.53
N ASN A 369 -15.46 7.16 -11.73
CA ASN A 369 -15.10 7.88 -12.96
C ASN A 369 -13.79 8.67 -12.86
N ILE A 370 -12.82 8.18 -12.06
CA ILE A 370 -11.50 8.78 -11.92
C ILE A 370 -10.59 8.18 -13.00
N PRO A 371 -10.06 9.01 -13.93
CA PRO A 371 -9.17 8.54 -14.96
C PRO A 371 -7.77 8.24 -14.40
N LYS A 372 -6.99 7.43 -15.10
CA LYS A 372 -5.56 7.25 -14.79
C LYS A 372 -4.80 8.57 -14.85
N LEU A 373 -3.77 8.71 -14.01
CA LEU A 373 -2.88 9.88 -14.03
C LEU A 373 -1.96 9.82 -15.25
N SER A 374 -2.19 10.67 -16.23
CA SER A 374 -1.55 10.63 -17.55
C SER A 374 -0.02 10.72 -17.54
N CYS A 375 0.58 11.37 -16.54
CA CYS A 375 2.05 11.51 -16.45
C CYS A 375 2.73 10.42 -15.61
N LEU A 376 1.98 9.52 -14.95
CA LEU A 376 2.55 8.60 -13.96
C LEU A 376 3.54 7.60 -14.59
N GLU A 377 3.16 6.97 -15.70
CA GLU A 377 4.05 6.05 -16.42
C GLU A 377 5.36 6.74 -16.86
N THR A 378 5.26 8.00 -17.31
CA THR A 378 6.43 8.82 -17.66
C THR A 378 7.31 9.07 -16.43
N LEU A 379 6.74 9.43 -15.29
CA LEU A 379 7.48 9.64 -14.04
C LEU A 379 8.18 8.36 -13.56
N MET A 380 7.52 7.20 -13.69
CA MET A 380 8.12 5.90 -13.35
C MET A 380 9.32 5.58 -14.27
N LEU A 381 9.21 5.85 -15.57
CA LEU A 381 10.31 5.68 -16.52
C LEU A 381 11.46 6.66 -16.27
N ILE A 382 11.14 7.91 -15.91
CA ILE A 382 12.16 8.90 -15.50
C ILE A 382 12.89 8.42 -14.25
N ARG A 383 12.17 7.90 -13.23
CA ARG A 383 12.80 7.29 -12.06
C ARG A 383 13.81 6.23 -12.47
N LYS A 384 13.38 5.30 -13.33
CA LYS A 384 14.19 4.16 -13.76
C LYS A 384 15.46 4.56 -14.51
N ASN A 385 15.39 5.61 -15.34
CA ASN A 385 16.46 5.93 -16.29
C ASN A 385 17.27 7.18 -15.92
N TYR A 386 16.71 8.13 -15.15
CA TYR A 386 17.32 9.45 -14.95
C TYR A 386 17.50 9.86 -13.49
N ALA A 387 16.75 9.31 -12.54
CA ALA A 387 16.73 9.78 -11.16
C ALA A 387 17.92 9.25 -10.34
N TYR A 388 19.13 9.58 -10.75
CA TYR A 388 20.38 9.13 -10.14
C TYR A 388 21.28 10.29 -9.72
N GLY A 389 22.30 9.98 -8.93
CA GLY A 389 23.31 10.91 -8.48
C GLY A 389 22.86 11.79 -7.30
N LYS A 390 23.69 12.76 -6.96
CA LYS A 390 23.50 13.61 -5.80
C LYS A 390 22.26 14.46 -5.94
N LEU A 391 21.49 14.56 -4.85
CA LEU A 391 20.32 15.41 -4.73
C LEU A 391 20.71 16.82 -4.27
N HIS A 392 20.10 17.84 -4.88
CA HIS A 392 20.15 19.23 -4.42
C HIS A 392 18.74 19.77 -4.26
N ASP A 393 18.43 20.26 -3.08
CA ASP A 393 17.10 20.78 -2.71
C ASP A 393 17.03 22.30 -2.83
N TYR A 394 15.89 22.80 -3.30
CA TYR A 394 15.54 24.21 -3.46
C TYR A 394 14.15 24.47 -2.86
N PHE A 395 14.02 24.21 -1.55
CA PHE A 395 12.79 24.43 -0.76
C PHE A 395 12.91 25.74 0.03
N ASP A 396 13.26 26.81 -0.64
CA ASP A 396 13.54 28.15 -0.10
C ASP A 396 12.39 29.15 -0.33
N ASP A 397 11.40 28.80 -1.18
CA ASP A 397 10.21 29.60 -1.47
C ASP A 397 8.93 28.83 -1.04
N PRO A 398 7.95 29.49 -0.40
CA PRO A 398 6.76 28.80 0.08
C PRO A 398 5.84 28.28 -1.05
N LYS A 399 5.98 28.78 -2.27
CA LYS A 399 5.11 28.45 -3.40
C LYS A 399 5.82 27.69 -4.52
N ILE A 400 7.08 28.00 -4.76
CA ILE A 400 7.89 27.39 -5.82
C ILE A 400 9.05 26.63 -5.21
N VAL A 401 8.99 25.30 -5.27
CA VAL A 401 10.05 24.42 -4.78
C VAL A 401 10.57 23.54 -5.91
N GLY A 402 11.79 23.08 -5.76
CA GLY A 402 12.40 22.21 -6.75
C GLY A 402 13.54 21.38 -6.18
N PHE A 403 14.04 20.48 -6.99
CA PHE A 403 15.25 19.71 -6.71
C PHE A 403 15.90 19.24 -8.01
N THR A 404 17.17 18.87 -7.92
CA THR A 404 17.92 18.31 -9.05
C THR A 404 18.65 17.03 -8.63
N ARG A 405 18.94 16.18 -9.60
CA ARG A 405 19.81 15.00 -9.47
C ARG A 405 20.96 15.13 -10.46
N GLU A 406 22.21 14.97 -10.01
CA GLU A 406 23.39 15.18 -10.85
C GLU A 406 23.64 14.09 -11.90
N GLY A 407 22.96 12.94 -11.81
CA GLY A 407 23.28 11.76 -12.61
C GLY A 407 24.49 10.98 -12.07
N ILE A 408 24.83 9.91 -12.75
CA ILE A 408 25.99 9.03 -12.46
C ILE A 408 26.67 8.60 -13.76
N ASP A 409 27.96 8.32 -13.71
CA ASP A 409 28.76 7.95 -14.89
C ASP A 409 28.35 6.61 -15.49
N GLU A 410 27.85 5.68 -14.67
CA GLU A 410 27.38 4.36 -15.09
C GLU A 410 26.12 4.43 -15.96
N ILE A 411 25.36 5.54 -15.87
CA ILE A 411 24.17 5.84 -16.68
C ILE A 411 24.37 7.23 -17.28
N GLU A 412 25.06 7.31 -18.43
CA GLU A 412 25.57 8.52 -19.03
C GLU A 412 24.52 9.65 -19.23
N GLU A 413 23.27 9.29 -19.54
CA GLU A 413 22.19 10.26 -19.76
C GLU A 413 21.41 10.58 -18.48
N SER A 414 21.77 10.00 -17.33
CA SER A 414 21.07 10.24 -16.06
C SER A 414 21.28 11.68 -15.56
N GLY A 415 20.39 12.10 -14.70
CA GLY A 415 20.29 13.46 -14.17
C GLY A 415 18.98 14.13 -14.56
N LEU A 416 18.41 14.91 -13.66
CA LEU A 416 17.13 15.59 -13.89
C LEU A 416 16.99 16.84 -13.03
N ALA A 417 16.09 17.73 -13.44
CA ALA A 417 15.61 18.83 -12.61
C ALA A 417 14.09 18.80 -12.51
N VAL A 418 13.58 19.02 -11.31
CA VAL A 418 12.15 19.13 -11.02
C VAL A 418 11.88 20.51 -10.44
N LEU A 419 10.89 21.20 -10.99
CA LEU A 419 10.37 22.44 -10.44
C LEU A 419 8.85 22.35 -10.35
N MET A 420 8.28 22.74 -9.21
CA MET A 420 6.84 22.65 -8.98
C MET A 420 6.34 23.89 -8.25
N THR A 421 5.08 24.26 -8.52
CA THR A 421 4.43 25.37 -7.85
C THR A 421 2.96 25.08 -7.57
N VAL A 422 2.48 25.55 -6.42
CA VAL A 422 1.07 25.43 -6.01
C VAL A 422 0.24 26.69 -6.33
N GLU A 423 0.85 27.72 -6.90
CA GLU A 423 0.21 29.01 -7.22
C GLU A 423 0.62 29.47 -8.63
N LYS A 424 1.22 30.64 -8.74
CA LYS A 424 1.71 31.18 -10.02
C LYS A 424 3.00 30.51 -10.45
N GLY A 425 3.14 30.32 -11.75
CA GLY A 425 4.36 29.86 -12.38
C GLY A 425 5.54 30.81 -12.15
N GLY A 426 6.71 30.32 -12.41
CA GLY A 426 7.92 31.08 -12.23
C GLY A 426 9.15 30.33 -12.69
N SER A 427 10.30 30.83 -12.27
CA SER A 427 11.59 30.24 -12.60
C SER A 427 12.50 30.16 -11.38
N LYS A 428 13.40 29.17 -11.39
CA LYS A 428 14.40 29.01 -10.33
C LYS A 428 15.74 28.62 -10.95
N LYS A 429 16.81 29.30 -10.53
CA LYS A 429 18.18 28.92 -10.90
C LYS A 429 18.60 27.74 -10.02
N MET A 430 18.84 26.56 -10.63
CA MET A 430 19.22 25.37 -9.90
C MET A 430 20.49 24.75 -10.49
N TYR A 431 21.36 24.25 -9.61
CA TYR A 431 22.56 23.50 -9.97
C TYR A 431 22.21 22.07 -10.33
N ILE A 432 22.74 21.56 -11.42
CA ILE A 432 22.50 20.17 -11.85
C ILE A 432 23.82 19.40 -12.09
N GLY A 433 24.94 20.11 -12.17
CA GLY A 433 26.26 19.50 -12.37
C GLY A 433 27.07 20.20 -13.47
N LYS A 434 28.37 20.45 -13.19
CA LYS A 434 29.27 21.09 -14.16
C LYS A 434 29.52 20.22 -15.40
N HIS A 435 29.39 18.91 -15.29
CA HIS A 435 29.54 17.98 -16.42
C HIS A 435 28.47 18.16 -17.50
N PHE A 436 27.35 18.81 -17.17
CA PHE A 436 26.32 19.20 -18.15
C PHE A 436 26.54 20.59 -18.77
N SER A 437 27.65 21.26 -18.47
CA SER A 437 27.93 22.60 -19.02
C SER A 437 27.82 22.66 -20.54
N GLY A 438 27.04 23.63 -21.04
CA GLY A 438 26.79 23.80 -22.48
C GLY A 438 25.70 22.92 -23.06
N LEU A 439 25.25 21.87 -22.35
CA LEU A 439 24.18 20.97 -22.76
C LEU A 439 22.78 21.55 -22.47
N PHE A 440 21.77 20.97 -23.07
CA PHE A 440 20.39 21.42 -22.95
C PHE A 440 19.55 20.36 -22.26
N PHE A 441 18.69 20.82 -21.33
CA PHE A 441 17.67 20.01 -20.70
C PHE A 441 16.31 20.37 -21.27
N LYS A 442 15.47 19.36 -21.58
CA LYS A 442 14.13 19.50 -22.13
C LYS A 442 13.08 19.13 -21.10
N CYS A 443 11.99 19.90 -21.01
CA CYS A 443 10.82 19.56 -20.22
C CYS A 443 10.08 18.38 -20.86
N VAL A 444 9.85 17.32 -20.06
CA VAL A 444 9.17 16.09 -20.51
C VAL A 444 7.90 15.79 -19.71
N VAL A 445 7.72 16.44 -18.55
CA VAL A 445 6.47 16.48 -17.80
C VAL A 445 6.18 17.96 -17.53
N GLY A 446 4.96 18.41 -17.83
CA GLY A 446 4.56 19.82 -17.81
C GLY A 446 4.18 20.29 -19.22
N SER A 447 3.71 21.53 -19.31
CA SER A 447 3.21 22.10 -20.60
C SER A 447 4.23 23.02 -21.28
N ILE A 448 5.38 23.26 -20.66
CA ILE A 448 6.40 24.19 -21.17
C ILE A 448 7.25 23.51 -22.24
N ASP A 449 7.08 23.93 -23.49
CA ASP A 449 7.99 23.53 -24.56
C ASP A 449 9.21 24.48 -24.59
N ASN A 450 10.11 24.30 -23.61
CA ASN A 450 11.35 25.06 -23.58
C ASN A 450 12.54 24.15 -23.25
N GLU A 451 13.69 24.62 -23.71
CA GLU A 451 14.98 24.01 -23.44
C GLU A 451 15.78 24.91 -22.51
N VAL A 452 16.40 24.32 -21.50
CA VAL A 452 17.24 25.00 -20.54
C VAL A 452 18.69 24.67 -20.83
N LYS A 453 19.49 25.68 -21.23
CA LYS A 453 20.93 25.54 -21.39
C LYS A 453 21.62 25.65 -20.02
N ILE A 454 22.50 24.70 -19.73
CA ILE A 454 23.30 24.71 -18.50
C ILE A 454 24.52 25.61 -18.69
N ASP A 455 24.74 26.56 -17.73
CA ASP A 455 25.86 27.46 -17.74
C ASP A 455 27.21 26.76 -17.41
N GLU A 456 28.30 27.48 -17.53
CA GLU A 456 29.67 27.00 -17.26
C GLU A 456 29.89 26.54 -15.82
N ASN A 457 29.03 26.98 -14.90
CA ASN A 457 29.08 26.65 -13.49
C ASN A 457 28.15 25.48 -13.11
N GLY A 458 27.42 24.89 -14.08
CA GLY A 458 26.51 23.78 -13.89
C GLY A 458 25.08 24.15 -13.47
N TYR A 459 24.68 25.42 -13.67
CA TYR A 459 23.35 25.92 -13.35
C TYR A 459 22.47 26.07 -14.59
N GLY A 460 21.18 25.78 -14.42
CA GLY A 460 20.13 26.09 -15.39
C GLY A 460 19.06 27.00 -14.78
N MET A 461 18.38 27.79 -15.60
CA MET A 461 17.19 28.55 -15.23
C MET A 461 15.95 27.74 -15.64
N PHE A 462 15.42 26.95 -14.72
CA PHE A 462 14.26 26.09 -14.94
C PHE A 462 12.95 26.84 -14.70
N ASN A 463 11.90 26.50 -15.45
CA ASN A 463 10.62 27.19 -15.42
C ASN A 463 9.48 26.22 -15.10
N VAL A 464 8.40 26.75 -14.53
CA VAL A 464 7.17 26.01 -14.25
C VAL A 464 5.95 26.91 -14.49
N GLU A 465 4.88 26.35 -15.04
CA GLU A 465 3.60 27.02 -15.21
C GLU A 465 2.76 27.02 -13.92
N ASP A 466 1.71 27.87 -13.91
CA ASP A 466 0.81 28.02 -12.76
C ASP A 466 0.22 26.66 -12.28
N GLY A 467 0.44 26.34 -11.01
CA GLY A 467 -0.09 25.13 -10.37
C GLY A 467 0.41 23.81 -10.98
N LYS A 468 1.58 23.81 -11.62
CA LYS A 468 2.09 22.62 -12.35
C LYS A 468 3.41 22.11 -11.76
N THR A 469 3.78 20.93 -12.24
CA THR A 469 5.12 20.33 -12.11
C THR A 469 5.78 20.31 -13.47
N SER A 470 7.05 20.70 -13.54
CA SER A 470 7.92 20.56 -14.71
C SER A 470 9.07 19.64 -14.36
N VAL A 471 9.30 18.61 -15.17
CA VAL A 471 10.45 17.70 -15.05
C VAL A 471 11.29 17.82 -16.30
N TYR A 472 12.58 18.07 -16.11
CA TYR A 472 13.56 18.26 -17.18
C TYR A 472 14.58 17.13 -17.15
N ILE A 473 14.88 16.58 -18.32
CA ILE A 473 15.95 15.60 -18.55
C ILE A 473 16.87 16.08 -19.68
N LEU A 474 18.04 15.47 -19.82
CA LEU A 474 18.97 15.81 -20.88
C LEU A 474 18.28 15.68 -22.26
N LYS A 475 18.46 16.71 -23.13
CA LYS A 475 17.72 16.80 -24.41
C LYS A 475 17.97 15.63 -25.35
N GLU A 476 19.21 15.15 -25.45
CA GLU A 476 19.60 14.05 -26.34
C GLU A 476 19.22 12.66 -25.78
N GLY A 477 18.95 12.60 -24.50
CA GLY A 477 18.44 11.43 -23.80
C GLY A 477 16.93 11.42 -23.76
N GLN A 478 16.29 10.88 -24.77
CA GLN A 478 14.95 10.37 -24.50
C GLN A 478 15.10 9.19 -23.51
N PRO A 479 14.19 9.04 -22.54
CA PRO A 479 14.18 7.86 -21.70
C PRO A 479 14.33 6.64 -22.60
N VAL A 480 15.33 5.81 -22.35
CA VAL A 480 15.62 4.61 -23.17
C VAL A 480 14.39 3.70 -23.32
N GLY A 481 13.41 3.85 -22.41
CA GLY A 481 12.12 3.19 -22.52
C GLY A 481 11.10 3.91 -23.42
N VAL A 482 11.19 5.22 -23.63
CA VAL A 482 10.22 6.02 -24.43
C VAL A 482 10.54 5.98 -25.94
N ARG A 483 11.81 5.78 -26.35
CA ARG A 483 12.15 5.58 -27.79
C ARG A 483 11.59 4.29 -28.39
N ASN A 484 11.30 3.28 -27.55
CA ASN A 484 10.68 2.02 -27.97
C ASN A 484 9.17 1.98 -27.70
N TYR A 485 8.66 3.01 -27.07
CA TYR A 485 7.25 3.33 -26.96
C TYR A 485 6.97 4.60 -27.79
N GLU A 486 7.24 4.55 -29.10
CA GLU A 486 6.21 5.03 -29.98
C GLU A 486 5.03 4.12 -29.65
N TYR A 487 4.16 4.59 -28.77
CA TYR A 487 2.77 4.19 -28.76
C TYR A 487 2.20 4.63 -30.13
N ASN A 488 2.68 4.00 -31.18
CA ASN A 488 1.90 3.72 -32.34
C ASN A 488 1.03 2.57 -31.85
N ASP A 489 0.07 2.91 -31.01
CA ASP A 489 -1.22 2.31 -31.19
C ASP A 489 -2.04 2.47 -29.92
N GLU A 490 -3.01 3.34 -30.01
CA GLU A 490 -4.33 3.10 -29.47
C GLU A 490 -4.77 1.63 -29.70
N ASN A 491 -4.18 0.91 -30.64
CA ASN A 491 -4.42 -0.48 -31.00
C ASN A 491 -3.74 -1.50 -30.09
N GLU A 492 -2.61 -1.26 -29.40
CA GLU A 492 -2.02 -2.26 -28.51
C GLU A 492 -2.69 -2.26 -27.12
N VAL A 493 -3.15 -1.11 -26.62
CA VAL A 493 -3.98 -1.05 -25.39
C VAL A 493 -5.37 -1.59 -25.72
N SER A 494 -5.97 -1.20 -26.84
CA SER A 494 -7.24 -1.74 -27.36
C SER A 494 -7.13 -3.23 -27.73
N ALA A 495 -6.02 -3.70 -28.30
CA ALA A 495 -5.80 -5.11 -28.56
C ALA A 495 -5.58 -5.92 -27.27
N PHE A 496 -5.05 -5.30 -26.21
CA PHE A 496 -4.90 -5.92 -24.91
C PHE A 496 -6.24 -5.95 -24.16
N GLU A 497 -7.01 -4.85 -24.17
CA GLU A 497 -8.37 -4.78 -23.63
C GLU A 497 -9.32 -5.68 -24.44
N ASP A 498 -9.23 -5.69 -25.76
CA ASP A 498 -10.00 -6.58 -26.64
C ASP A 498 -9.60 -8.06 -26.51
N ALA A 499 -8.34 -8.38 -26.24
CA ALA A 499 -7.90 -9.74 -25.95
C ALA A 499 -8.42 -10.21 -24.58
N LEU A 500 -8.45 -9.31 -23.59
CA LEU A 500 -9.01 -9.57 -22.26
C LEU A 500 -10.53 -9.83 -22.34
N LEU A 501 -11.26 -9.00 -23.10
CA LEU A 501 -12.71 -9.13 -23.31
C LEU A 501 -13.07 -10.40 -24.11
N ARG A 502 -12.26 -10.77 -25.12
CA ARG A 502 -12.48 -11.99 -25.92
C ARG A 502 -12.17 -13.28 -25.17
N GLU A 503 -11.30 -13.27 -24.16
CA GLU A 503 -11.10 -14.44 -23.30
C GLU A 503 -12.22 -14.59 -22.26
N VAL A 504 -12.86 -13.48 -21.84
CA VAL A 504 -14.04 -13.50 -20.98
C VAL A 504 -15.25 -14.10 -21.72
N ASP A 505 -15.50 -13.67 -22.97
CA ASP A 505 -16.61 -14.17 -23.81
C ASP A 505 -16.48 -15.67 -24.20
N LYS A 506 -15.27 -16.21 -24.26
CA LYS A 506 -15.06 -17.65 -24.56
C LYS A 506 -15.36 -18.56 -23.38
N ASN A 507 -15.31 -18.06 -22.15
CA ASN A 507 -15.61 -18.86 -20.96
C ASN A 507 -17.10 -18.88 -20.61
N GLU A 508 -17.94 -18.04 -21.24
CA GLU A 508 -19.39 -18.07 -21.07
C GLU A 508 -20.12 -18.99 -22.06
N CYS A 509 -19.41 -19.57 -23.05
CA CYS A 509 -20.01 -20.43 -24.09
C CYS A 509 -19.77 -21.94 -23.91
N ASP A 510 -19.09 -22.37 -22.86
CA ASP A 510 -18.81 -23.80 -22.57
C ASP A 510 -19.35 -24.22 -21.18
N GLU A 511 -20.63 -23.89 -20.90
CA GLU A 511 -21.47 -24.58 -19.91
C GLU A 511 -22.73 -25.18 -20.54
#